data_571e9cce4154b436b17d06025e63b86b
#
_entry.id   571e9cce4154b436b17d06025e63b86b
#
_cell.length_a   1.000
_cell.length_b   1.000
_cell.length_c   1.000
_cell.angle_alpha   90.00
_cell.angle_beta   90.00
_cell.angle_gamma   90.00
#
_symmetry.space_group_name_H-M   'P 1'
#
loop_
_entity.id
_entity.type
_entity.pdbx_description
1 polymer ?
#
loop_
_entity_poly.entity_id
_entity_poly.type
_entity_poly.pdbx_seq_one_letter_code
_entity_poly.pdbx_strand_id
1 'polypeptide(L)'
;MKTLRGPALAITAAGAICAVFLACASARADQSAWVEGFNNKVRLIGIAEPPEGSKATYMAGVEIEMAPGFKTYWRSPGDAGGIPPEFDWSGSDNLASARVLYPAPHRLIDKAGANIGYKDRVIFPVEITPTDPAKPVTLHLKTTYGVCKNICIPAEAELELGLSGQSESSAELTAALADVPKLLAAGAKPPDAATPVLSSWRIENRGGSSILVLEVTGAGEDGDVFLFSDEGLYLPMLSKKNFTEPVSVFEGDLSEGANLKELAGKDVWVTISGAKGQSESLIALPKDFIQR
;
A
#
# COMPACT_ATOMS: atom_id res chain seq x y z
N MET A 1 -48.00 56.70 -71.96
CA MET A 1 -47.86 56.28 -70.58
C MET A 1 -47.71 54.78 -70.62
N LYS A 2 -46.46 54.23 -70.44
CA LYS A 2 -46.14 52.83 -70.50
C LYS A 2 -45.61 52.43 -69.13
N THR A 3 -46.30 51.55 -68.45
CA THR A 3 -45.91 50.93 -67.20
C THR A 3 -45.03 49.68 -67.46
N LEU A 4 -43.81 49.73 -67.01
CA LEU A 4 -42.89 48.61 -67.04
C LEU A 4 -42.97 47.83 -65.70
N ARG A 5 -43.32 46.55 -65.77
CA ARG A 5 -43.29 45.61 -64.71
C ARG A 5 -41.90 44.86 -64.74
N GLY A 6 -41.12 45.01 -63.70
CA GLY A 6 -39.90 44.24 -63.50
C GLY A 6 -40.17 42.87 -62.79
N PRO A 7 -39.38 41.81 -63.03
CA PRO A 7 -39.59 40.51 -62.41
C PRO A 7 -39.00 40.46 -61.02
N ALA A 8 -39.78 39.88 -60.13
CA ALA A 8 -39.35 39.59 -58.75
C ALA A 8 -38.37 38.37 -58.73
N LEU A 9 -37.21 38.61 -58.16
CA LEU A 9 -36.20 37.59 -57.95
C LEU A 9 -36.48 36.86 -56.60
N ALA A 10 -36.88 35.57 -56.67
CA ALA A 10 -37.05 34.74 -55.46
C ALA A 10 -35.71 34.16 -55.03
N ILE A 11 -35.24 34.60 -53.87
CA ILE A 11 -34.04 34.06 -53.23
C ILE A 11 -34.48 32.91 -52.33
N THR A 12 -34.18 31.65 -52.72
CA THR A 12 -34.32 30.47 -51.87
C THR A 12 -33.11 30.35 -51.00
N ALA A 13 -33.23 30.63 -49.70
CA ALA A 13 -32.22 30.40 -48.68
C ALA A 13 -32.26 28.90 -48.30
N ALA A 14 -31.27 28.14 -48.77
CA ALA A 14 -31.03 26.78 -48.32
C ALA A 14 -30.27 26.82 -46.97
N GLY A 15 -30.99 26.61 -45.86
CA GLY A 15 -30.39 26.49 -44.52
C GLY A 15 -29.70 25.15 -44.35
N ALA A 16 -28.37 25.15 -44.36
CA ALA A 16 -27.58 23.98 -43.95
C ALA A 16 -27.58 23.87 -42.42
N ILE A 17 -28.35 22.91 -41.88
CA ILE A 17 -28.30 22.54 -40.47
C ILE A 17 -27.04 21.71 -40.25
N CYS A 18 -25.99 22.32 -39.76
CA CYS A 18 -24.79 21.66 -39.32
C CYS A 18 -25.08 21.03 -37.95
N ALA A 19 -25.42 19.73 -37.92
CA ALA A 19 -25.54 18.96 -36.68
C ALA A 19 -24.14 18.75 -36.08
N VAL A 20 -23.75 19.58 -35.12
CA VAL A 20 -22.58 19.39 -34.30
C VAL A 20 -22.85 18.18 -33.37
N PHE A 21 -22.40 17.00 -33.74
CA PHE A 21 -22.26 15.89 -32.79
C PHE A 21 -21.21 16.28 -31.77
N LEU A 22 -21.61 16.79 -30.60
CA LEU A 22 -20.78 16.79 -29.40
C LEU A 22 -20.55 15.33 -29.04
N ALA A 23 -19.43 14.77 -29.47
CA ALA A 23 -18.89 13.56 -28.85
C ALA A 23 -18.57 13.95 -27.40
N CYS A 24 -19.45 13.59 -26.47
CA CYS A 24 -19.08 13.51 -25.05
C CYS A 24 -17.98 12.48 -24.94
N ALA A 25 -16.72 12.92 -25.03
CA ALA A 25 -15.61 12.16 -24.50
C ALA A 25 -15.91 12.03 -23.00
N SER A 26 -16.37 10.85 -22.59
CA SER A 26 -16.45 10.51 -21.18
C SER A 26 -15.03 10.63 -20.65
N ALA A 27 -14.73 11.74 -19.95
CA ALA A 27 -13.51 11.85 -19.19
C ALA A 27 -13.52 10.65 -18.24
N ARG A 28 -12.64 9.68 -18.51
CA ARG A 28 -12.46 8.55 -17.59
C ARG A 28 -11.86 9.13 -16.33
N ALA A 29 -12.58 8.96 -15.24
CA ALA A 29 -12.14 9.44 -13.95
C ALA A 29 -10.89 8.65 -13.55
N ASP A 30 -9.80 9.37 -13.23
CA ASP A 30 -8.56 8.76 -12.72
C ASP A 30 -8.73 8.24 -11.29
N GLN A 31 -9.95 8.29 -10.76
CA GLN A 31 -10.29 7.87 -9.40
C GLN A 31 -11.78 7.52 -9.29
N SER A 32 -12.11 6.61 -8.38
CA SER A 32 -13.49 6.33 -8.04
C SER A 32 -14.12 7.45 -7.21
N ALA A 33 -15.43 7.43 -7.04
CA ALA A 33 -16.07 8.20 -6.00
C ALA A 33 -15.56 7.76 -4.62
N TRP A 34 -15.60 8.68 -3.64
CA TRP A 34 -15.38 8.34 -2.25
C TRP A 34 -16.56 7.54 -1.70
N VAL A 35 -16.24 6.47 -0.97
CA VAL A 35 -17.19 5.77 -0.11
C VAL A 35 -16.94 6.26 1.32
N GLU A 36 -17.94 6.94 1.90
CA GLU A 36 -17.88 7.52 3.23
C GLU A 36 -18.23 6.48 4.29
N GLY A 37 -17.43 6.44 5.37
CA GLY A 37 -17.68 5.62 6.55
C GLY A 37 -17.62 6.44 7.84
N PHE A 38 -17.66 5.78 8.99
CA PHE A 38 -17.56 6.46 10.28
C PHE A 38 -16.14 6.98 10.52
N ASN A 39 -15.95 8.30 10.47
CA ASN A 39 -14.66 9.00 10.59
C ASN A 39 -13.58 8.55 9.56
N ASN A 40 -14.01 8.05 8.43
CA ASN A 40 -13.14 7.68 7.32
C ASN A 40 -13.87 7.79 5.99
N LYS A 41 -13.09 7.76 4.92
CA LYS A 41 -13.55 7.57 3.55
C LYS A 41 -12.47 6.82 2.78
N VAL A 42 -12.89 6.07 1.77
CA VAL A 42 -12.00 5.27 0.92
C VAL A 42 -12.35 5.43 -0.54
N ARG A 43 -11.35 5.37 -1.41
CA ARG A 43 -11.51 5.36 -2.87
C ARG A 43 -10.40 4.58 -3.56
N LEU A 44 -10.63 4.23 -4.82
CA LEU A 44 -9.59 3.85 -5.76
C LEU A 44 -9.06 5.10 -6.47
N ILE A 45 -7.75 5.17 -6.63
CA ILE A 45 -7.09 6.26 -7.36
C ILE A 45 -6.30 5.72 -8.53
N GLY A 46 -6.09 6.62 -9.48
CA GLY A 46 -5.58 6.47 -10.81
C GLY A 46 -4.29 5.70 -11.01
N ILE A 47 -3.79 5.75 -12.22
CA ILE A 47 -2.68 4.97 -12.70
C ILE A 47 -1.38 5.76 -12.54
N ALA A 48 -0.38 5.12 -11.93
CA ALA A 48 1.01 5.54 -12.01
C ALA A 48 1.79 4.54 -12.88
N GLU A 49 2.96 4.95 -13.37
CA GLU A 49 3.86 4.04 -14.04
C GLU A 49 4.36 2.97 -13.05
N PRO A 50 4.32 1.67 -13.42
CA PRO A 50 4.83 0.62 -12.54
C PRO A 50 6.32 0.83 -12.25
N PRO A 51 6.82 0.44 -11.05
CA PRO A 51 8.24 0.47 -10.74
C PRO A 51 9.09 -0.31 -11.74
N GLU A 52 10.32 0.12 -11.97
CA GLU A 52 11.26 -0.59 -12.83
C GLU A 52 11.43 -2.06 -12.37
N GLY A 53 11.33 -2.99 -13.30
CA GLY A 53 11.39 -4.42 -13.02
C GLY A 53 10.09 -5.06 -12.53
N SER A 54 9.01 -4.29 -12.32
CA SER A 54 7.68 -4.83 -12.08
C SER A 54 7.15 -5.56 -13.31
N LYS A 55 6.40 -6.65 -13.07
CA LYS A 55 5.64 -7.37 -14.12
C LYS A 55 4.22 -6.82 -14.29
N ALA A 56 3.83 -5.86 -13.46
CA ALA A 56 2.53 -5.22 -13.56
C ALA A 56 2.41 -4.41 -14.86
N THR A 57 1.19 -4.34 -15.38
CA THR A 57 0.89 -3.50 -16.55
C THR A 57 0.38 -2.13 -16.13
N TYR A 58 -0.30 -2.07 -14.98
CA TYR A 58 -0.86 -0.84 -14.41
C TYR A 58 -0.56 -0.76 -12.90
N MET A 59 -0.58 0.47 -12.40
CA MET A 59 -0.63 0.74 -10.97
C MET A 59 -1.94 1.43 -10.63
N ALA A 60 -2.57 0.99 -9.55
CA ALA A 60 -3.69 1.67 -8.93
C ALA A 60 -3.36 1.91 -7.45
N GLY A 61 -4.22 2.59 -6.72
CA GLY A 61 -4.07 2.79 -5.28
C GLY A 61 -5.40 2.68 -4.57
N VAL A 62 -5.39 2.13 -3.36
CA VAL A 62 -6.49 2.21 -2.41
C VAL A 62 -6.15 3.31 -1.42
N GLU A 63 -6.88 4.40 -1.47
CA GLU A 63 -6.69 5.55 -0.59
C GLU A 63 -7.71 5.53 0.54
N ILE A 64 -7.22 5.54 1.77
CA ILE A 64 -8.02 5.66 2.99
C ILE A 64 -7.65 6.99 3.66
N GLU A 65 -8.63 7.88 3.80
CA GLU A 65 -8.52 9.07 4.63
C GLU A 65 -9.35 8.89 5.91
N MET A 66 -8.79 9.31 7.02
CA MET A 66 -9.43 9.21 8.34
C MET A 66 -9.49 10.59 9.00
N ALA A 67 -10.47 10.79 9.87
CA ALA A 67 -10.54 12.01 10.67
C ALA A 67 -9.28 12.18 11.54
N PRO A 68 -8.89 13.39 11.91
CA PRO A 68 -7.69 13.66 12.68
C PRO A 68 -7.57 12.83 13.97
N GLY A 69 -6.43 12.16 14.11
CA GLY A 69 -6.13 11.29 15.25
C GLY A 69 -6.73 9.90 15.17
N PHE A 70 -7.40 9.53 14.08
CA PHE A 70 -7.73 8.15 13.78
C PHE A 70 -6.58 7.44 13.09
N LYS A 71 -6.56 6.11 13.17
CA LYS A 71 -5.54 5.24 12.59
C LYS A 71 -6.19 4.03 11.93
N THR A 72 -5.48 3.45 10.97
CA THR A 72 -5.72 2.10 10.44
C THR A 72 -4.44 1.27 10.58
N TYR A 73 -4.52 -0.01 10.28
CA TYR A 73 -3.45 -0.95 10.56
C TYR A 73 -2.62 -1.31 9.32
N TRP A 74 -1.40 -1.70 9.59
CA TRP A 74 -0.56 -2.40 8.63
C TRP A 74 -1.02 -3.88 8.52
N ARG A 75 -0.42 -4.65 7.63
CA ARG A 75 -0.69 -6.10 7.44
C ARG A 75 -0.49 -6.95 8.72
N SER A 76 0.33 -6.45 9.69
CA SER A 76 0.43 -6.95 11.05
C SER A 76 0.12 -5.81 12.02
N PRO A 77 -0.91 -5.93 12.89
CA PRO A 77 -1.39 -4.81 13.70
C PRO A 77 -0.53 -4.51 14.92
N GLY A 78 0.43 -5.39 15.29
CA GLY A 78 1.25 -5.29 16.49
C GLY A 78 0.61 -5.90 17.74
N ASP A 79 1.30 -5.77 18.89
CA ASP A 79 0.97 -6.51 20.13
C ASP A 79 -0.39 -6.12 20.73
N ALA A 80 -0.84 -4.88 20.54
CA ALA A 80 -2.17 -4.45 21.01
C ALA A 80 -3.32 -4.94 20.11
N GLY A 81 -3.03 -5.68 19.06
CA GLY A 81 -4.01 -6.20 18.12
C GLY A 81 -4.64 -5.13 17.22
N GLY A 82 -5.60 -5.54 16.39
CA GLY A 82 -6.31 -4.65 15.48
C GLY A 82 -6.99 -5.40 14.34
N ILE A 83 -7.50 -4.65 13.36
CA ILE A 83 -8.16 -5.18 12.17
C ILE A 83 -7.35 -4.70 10.95
N PRO A 84 -6.38 -5.52 10.45
CA PRO A 84 -5.64 -5.20 9.23
C PRO A 84 -6.57 -5.04 8.03
N PRO A 85 -6.18 -4.26 7.01
CA PRO A 85 -6.97 -4.13 5.81
C PRO A 85 -6.94 -5.43 4.99
N GLU A 86 -8.11 -5.84 4.53
CA GLU A 86 -8.34 -6.94 3.60
C GLU A 86 -8.85 -6.39 2.27
N PHE A 87 -8.40 -6.97 1.15
CA PHE A 87 -8.72 -6.51 -0.19
C PHE A 87 -9.16 -7.69 -1.05
N ASP A 88 -10.46 -7.76 -1.36
CA ASP A 88 -11.02 -8.76 -2.27
C ASP A 88 -11.28 -8.14 -3.65
N TRP A 89 -10.56 -8.62 -4.64
CA TRP A 89 -10.62 -8.19 -6.04
C TRP A 89 -11.40 -9.16 -6.93
N SER A 90 -12.03 -10.18 -6.36
CA SER A 90 -12.63 -11.31 -7.09
C SER A 90 -13.74 -10.90 -8.07
N GLY A 91 -14.35 -9.73 -7.87
CA GLY A 91 -15.37 -9.19 -8.78
C GLY A 91 -14.84 -8.42 -9.99
N SER A 92 -13.51 -8.29 -10.14
CA SER A 92 -12.88 -7.47 -11.19
C SER A 92 -12.94 -8.14 -12.58
N ASP A 93 -13.11 -7.31 -13.62
CA ASP A 93 -13.10 -7.77 -15.01
C ASP A 93 -11.69 -7.68 -15.61
N ASN A 94 -11.30 -8.71 -16.37
CA ASN A 94 -10.01 -8.81 -17.05
C ASN A 94 -8.79 -8.71 -16.12
N LEU A 95 -8.92 -9.11 -14.86
CA LEU A 95 -7.84 -9.10 -13.85
C LEU A 95 -7.24 -10.51 -13.72
N ALA A 96 -5.94 -10.64 -13.96
CA ALA A 96 -5.18 -11.86 -13.65
C ALA A 96 -4.62 -11.84 -12.23
N SER A 97 -4.11 -10.68 -11.79
CA SER A 97 -3.64 -10.50 -10.41
C SER A 97 -3.67 -9.04 -9.97
N ALA A 98 -3.93 -8.83 -8.68
CA ALA A 98 -3.75 -7.57 -7.96
C ALA A 98 -2.86 -7.82 -6.75
N ARG A 99 -1.70 -7.15 -6.69
CA ARG A 99 -0.76 -7.26 -5.56
C ARG A 99 -0.70 -5.94 -4.82
N VAL A 100 -1.21 -5.92 -3.61
CA VAL A 100 -1.18 -4.74 -2.74
C VAL A 100 0.23 -4.56 -2.17
N LEU A 101 0.77 -3.37 -2.31
CA LEU A 101 2.03 -2.94 -1.72
C LEU A 101 1.74 -2.12 -0.46
N TYR A 102 2.45 -2.43 0.61
CA TYR A 102 2.28 -1.75 1.87
C TYR A 102 3.38 -0.72 2.06
N PRO A 103 3.07 0.59 2.15
CA PRO A 103 4.04 1.59 2.59
C PRO A 103 4.67 1.19 3.94
N ALA A 104 5.86 1.67 4.23
CA ALA A 104 6.47 1.42 5.52
C ALA A 104 5.57 1.97 6.65
N PRO A 105 5.22 1.15 7.66
CA PRO A 105 4.31 1.56 8.71
C PRO A 105 5.01 2.39 9.79
N HIS A 106 4.21 2.87 10.74
CA HIS A 106 4.67 3.52 11.94
C HIS A 106 4.28 2.73 13.18
N ARG A 107 5.11 2.81 14.22
CA ARG A 107 4.74 2.38 15.57
C ARG A 107 3.82 3.44 16.18
N LEU A 108 2.62 3.04 16.54
CA LEU A 108 1.57 3.91 17.08
C LEU A 108 1.32 3.51 18.54
N ILE A 109 1.73 4.36 19.48
CA ILE A 109 1.57 4.10 20.90
C ILE A 109 0.37 4.88 21.43
N ASP A 110 -0.55 4.21 22.09
CA ASP A 110 -1.69 4.79 22.80
C ASP A 110 -1.95 4.05 24.12
N LYS A 111 -3.12 4.32 24.75
CA LYS A 111 -3.49 3.71 26.02
C LYS A 111 -3.71 2.19 25.96
N ALA A 112 -4.02 1.65 24.77
CA ALA A 112 -4.23 0.22 24.57
C ALA A 112 -2.91 -0.53 24.36
N GLY A 113 -1.81 0.18 24.09
CA GLY A 113 -0.50 -0.40 23.81
C GLY A 113 0.11 0.09 22.53
N ALA A 114 1.00 -0.71 21.96
CA ALA A 114 1.67 -0.40 20.70
C ALA A 114 1.00 -1.13 19.53
N ASN A 115 0.64 -0.37 18.52
CA ASN A 115 0.14 -0.88 17.24
C ASN A 115 1.10 -0.54 16.10
N ILE A 116 0.93 -1.23 14.97
CA ILE A 116 1.64 -0.97 13.72
C ILE A 116 0.61 -0.53 12.68
N GLY A 117 0.81 0.64 12.06
CA GLY A 117 -0.15 1.15 11.09
C GLY A 117 0.09 2.58 10.63
N TYR A 118 -0.97 3.26 10.26
CA TYR A 118 -0.96 4.57 9.62
C TYR A 118 -1.95 5.52 10.29
N LYS A 119 -1.58 6.79 10.40
CA LYS A 119 -2.46 7.85 10.93
C LYS A 119 -3.01 8.71 9.80
N ASP A 120 -4.23 9.18 10.00
CA ASP A 120 -4.92 10.18 9.22
C ASP A 120 -5.13 9.80 7.74
N ARG A 121 -4.11 9.34 7.03
CA ARG A 121 -4.19 8.94 5.61
C ARG A 121 -3.17 7.88 5.27
N VAL A 122 -3.57 6.96 4.37
CA VAL A 122 -2.66 6.02 3.71
C VAL A 122 -3.15 5.74 2.29
N ILE A 123 -2.21 5.53 1.38
CA ILE A 123 -2.48 4.97 0.05
C ILE A 123 -1.72 3.65 -0.04
N PHE A 124 -2.43 2.58 -0.33
CA PHE A 124 -1.86 1.28 -0.64
C PHE A 124 -1.73 1.16 -2.16
N PRO A 125 -0.51 1.25 -2.74
CA PRO A 125 -0.33 1.01 -4.16
C PRO A 125 -0.67 -0.45 -4.50
N VAL A 126 -1.23 -0.67 -5.69
CA VAL A 126 -1.65 -2.00 -6.15
C VAL A 126 -1.09 -2.24 -7.53
N GLU A 127 -0.27 -3.28 -7.67
CA GLU A 127 0.19 -3.76 -8.96
C GLU A 127 -0.90 -4.58 -9.63
N ILE A 128 -1.28 -4.18 -10.83
CA ILE A 128 -2.36 -4.78 -11.61
C ILE A 128 -1.80 -5.46 -12.85
N THR A 129 -2.12 -6.73 -13.01
CA THR A 129 -1.80 -7.50 -14.23
C THR A 129 -3.11 -7.96 -14.87
N PRO A 130 -3.41 -7.54 -16.12
CA PRO A 130 -4.59 -8.00 -16.82
C PRO A 130 -4.43 -9.43 -17.33
N THR A 131 -5.55 -10.13 -17.54
CA THR A 131 -5.59 -11.43 -18.22
C THR A 131 -5.31 -11.26 -19.72
N ASP A 132 -5.87 -10.22 -20.34
CA ASP A 132 -5.64 -9.84 -21.73
C ASP A 132 -5.16 -8.37 -21.78
N PRO A 133 -3.87 -8.13 -22.08
CA PRO A 133 -3.31 -6.77 -22.10
C PRO A 133 -3.94 -5.85 -23.16
N ALA A 134 -4.64 -6.41 -24.17
CA ALA A 134 -5.31 -5.63 -25.20
C ALA A 134 -6.68 -5.08 -24.78
N LYS A 135 -7.18 -5.49 -23.61
CA LYS A 135 -8.49 -5.08 -23.09
C LYS A 135 -8.35 -4.22 -21.85
N PRO A 136 -9.29 -3.29 -21.61
CA PRO A 136 -9.32 -2.55 -20.36
C PRO A 136 -9.57 -3.48 -19.16
N VAL A 137 -9.12 -3.05 -17.98
CA VAL A 137 -9.41 -3.68 -16.70
C VAL A 137 -10.48 -2.87 -15.98
N THR A 138 -11.47 -3.53 -15.40
CA THR A 138 -12.37 -2.90 -14.43
C THR A 138 -12.10 -3.51 -13.06
N LEU A 139 -11.60 -2.69 -12.15
CA LEU A 139 -11.37 -3.10 -10.76
C LEU A 139 -12.67 -3.02 -9.98
N HIS A 140 -13.04 -4.11 -9.31
CA HIS A 140 -14.07 -4.16 -8.27
C HIS A 140 -13.39 -4.60 -6.98
N LEU A 141 -13.35 -3.70 -6.00
CA LEU A 141 -12.75 -3.96 -4.69
C LEU A 141 -13.83 -4.04 -3.63
N LYS A 142 -13.85 -5.14 -2.88
CA LYS A 142 -14.48 -5.19 -1.55
C LYS A 142 -13.37 -5.14 -0.52
N THR A 143 -13.46 -4.23 0.44
CA THR A 143 -12.43 -4.06 1.46
C THR A 143 -13.03 -3.92 2.84
N THR A 144 -12.34 -4.51 3.82
CA THR A 144 -12.63 -4.39 5.25
C THR A 144 -11.37 -3.93 5.96
N TYR A 145 -11.45 -2.96 6.87
CA TYR A 145 -10.31 -2.47 7.64
C TYR A 145 -10.76 -1.84 8.96
N GLY A 146 -9.85 -1.76 9.92
CA GLY A 146 -10.11 -1.10 11.20
C GLY A 146 -9.91 0.41 11.13
N VAL A 147 -10.86 1.18 11.67
CA VAL A 147 -10.74 2.63 11.89
C VAL A 147 -10.79 2.88 13.39
N CYS A 148 -9.69 3.29 13.98
CA CYS A 148 -9.48 3.22 15.42
C CYS A 148 -8.96 4.54 15.98
N LYS A 149 -9.47 4.92 17.17
CA LYS A 149 -8.93 5.98 18.02
C LYS A 149 -8.83 5.48 19.45
N ASN A 150 -9.94 5.49 20.21
CA ASN A 150 -10.03 4.89 21.54
C ASN A 150 -10.68 3.50 21.48
N ILE A 151 -11.51 3.27 20.49
CA ILE A 151 -12.12 1.99 20.12
C ILE A 151 -11.84 1.75 18.65
N CYS A 152 -11.84 0.49 18.25
CA CYS A 152 -11.67 0.06 16.87
C CYS A 152 -13.02 -0.30 16.28
N ILE A 153 -13.36 0.29 15.14
CA ILE A 153 -14.61 0.06 14.42
C ILE A 153 -14.25 -0.53 13.05
N PRO A 154 -14.79 -1.70 12.69
CA PRO A 154 -14.67 -2.20 11.33
C PRO A 154 -15.34 -1.24 10.33
N ALA A 155 -14.67 -0.95 9.23
CA ALA A 155 -15.20 -0.24 8.09
C ALA A 155 -15.21 -1.19 6.88
N GLU A 156 -16.27 -1.13 6.08
CA GLU A 156 -16.43 -1.92 4.87
C GLU A 156 -16.77 -0.98 3.71
N ALA A 157 -16.25 -1.29 2.52
CA ALA A 157 -16.55 -0.53 1.30
C ALA A 157 -16.50 -1.42 0.05
N GLU A 158 -17.33 -1.04 -0.93
CA GLU A 158 -17.27 -1.58 -2.30
C GLU A 158 -16.95 -0.43 -3.25
N LEU A 159 -15.95 -0.63 -4.12
CA LEU A 159 -15.40 0.39 -4.99
C LEU A 159 -15.24 -0.16 -6.41
N GLU A 160 -15.39 0.71 -7.41
CA GLU A 160 -15.18 0.37 -8.82
C GLU A 160 -14.30 1.41 -9.51
N LEU A 161 -13.36 0.98 -10.35
CA LEU A 161 -12.52 1.85 -11.18
C LEU A 161 -12.14 1.16 -12.49
N GLY A 162 -12.46 1.81 -13.61
CA GLY A 162 -12.00 1.36 -14.93
C GLY A 162 -10.59 1.87 -15.25
N LEU A 163 -9.68 0.95 -15.61
CA LEU A 163 -8.31 1.27 -16.02
C LEU A 163 -8.17 1.15 -17.54
N SER A 164 -7.75 2.22 -18.21
CA SER A 164 -7.66 2.25 -19.68
C SER A 164 -6.25 2.48 -20.23
N GLY A 165 -5.25 2.65 -19.39
CA GLY A 165 -3.88 2.93 -19.81
C GLY A 165 -3.65 4.32 -20.43
N GLN A 166 -4.66 5.20 -20.39
CA GLN A 166 -4.59 6.55 -20.95
C GLN A 166 -4.68 7.66 -19.89
N SER A 167 -4.72 7.26 -18.61
CA SER A 167 -4.79 8.21 -17.50
C SER A 167 -3.40 8.73 -17.14
N GLU A 168 -3.32 10.00 -16.75
CA GLU A 168 -2.08 10.59 -16.22
C GLU A 168 -1.74 9.96 -14.87
N SER A 169 -0.43 9.87 -14.58
CA SER A 169 0.06 9.36 -13.30
C SER A 169 -0.43 10.24 -12.14
N SER A 170 -1.04 9.64 -11.13
CA SER A 170 -1.38 10.36 -9.89
C SER A 170 -0.11 10.68 -9.11
N ALA A 171 0.08 11.97 -8.79
CA ALA A 171 1.21 12.42 -7.97
C ALA A 171 1.17 11.79 -6.57
N GLU A 172 -0.02 11.60 -6.01
CA GLU A 172 -0.22 10.97 -4.70
C GLU A 172 0.17 9.49 -4.73
N LEU A 173 -0.21 8.76 -5.79
CA LEU A 173 0.16 7.35 -5.94
C LEU A 173 1.66 7.20 -6.16
N THR A 174 2.28 8.10 -6.93
CA THR A 174 3.74 8.12 -7.13
C THR A 174 4.47 8.37 -5.81
N ALA A 175 3.98 9.30 -4.98
CA ALA A 175 4.51 9.53 -3.64
C ALA A 175 4.36 8.30 -2.74
N ALA A 176 3.20 7.65 -2.75
CA ALA A 176 2.95 6.44 -1.96
C ALA A 176 3.85 5.26 -2.40
N LEU A 177 4.15 5.14 -3.69
CA LEU A 177 5.11 4.15 -4.19
C LEU A 177 6.54 4.39 -3.66
N ALA A 178 6.93 5.64 -3.46
CA ALA A 178 8.23 5.97 -2.87
C ALA A 178 8.33 5.53 -1.39
N ASP A 179 7.18 5.39 -0.71
CA ASP A 179 7.10 4.92 0.69
C ASP A 179 7.02 3.39 0.80
N VAL A 180 6.93 2.66 -0.32
CA VAL A 180 6.99 1.19 -0.32
C VAL A 180 8.43 0.73 -0.06
N PRO A 181 8.67 -0.17 0.90
CA PRO A 181 10.02 -0.66 1.19
C PRO A 181 10.69 -1.33 0.00
N LYS A 182 11.95 -1.00 -0.26
CA LYS A 182 12.76 -1.66 -1.29
C LYS A 182 13.13 -3.07 -0.83
N LEU A 183 12.84 -4.07 -1.66
CA LEU A 183 13.20 -5.45 -1.36
C LEU A 183 14.72 -5.65 -1.52
N LEU A 184 15.38 -6.04 -0.44
CA LEU A 184 16.82 -6.27 -0.38
C LEU A 184 17.11 -7.60 0.33
N ALA A 185 18.16 -8.30 -0.10
CA ALA A 185 18.64 -9.46 0.65
C ALA A 185 19.23 -9.03 2.01
N ALA A 186 19.05 -9.84 3.04
CA ALA A 186 19.74 -9.65 4.31
C ALA A 186 21.28 -9.69 4.09
N GLY A 187 22.00 -8.75 4.67
CA GLY A 187 23.44 -8.59 4.45
C GLY A 187 23.82 -7.87 3.16
N ALA A 188 22.84 -7.38 2.37
CA ALA A 188 23.12 -6.58 1.19
C ALA A 188 23.80 -5.25 1.55
N LYS A 189 24.56 -4.73 0.60
CA LYS A 189 25.06 -3.35 0.71
C LYS A 189 23.92 -2.37 0.43
N PRO A 190 23.87 -1.21 1.12
CA PRO A 190 22.90 -0.17 0.78
C PRO A 190 23.00 0.22 -0.69
N PRO A 191 21.89 0.27 -1.44
CA PRO A 191 21.91 0.70 -2.85
C PRO A 191 22.20 2.21 -2.98
N ASP A 192 21.90 2.97 -1.94
CA ASP A 192 22.14 4.41 -1.83
C ASP A 192 22.29 4.81 -0.35
N ALA A 193 22.63 6.07 -0.08
CA ALA A 193 22.84 6.59 1.28
C ALA A 193 21.54 6.77 2.10
N ALA A 194 20.37 6.65 1.45
CA ALA A 194 19.07 6.86 2.08
C ALA A 194 18.40 5.55 2.49
N THR A 195 18.72 4.45 1.82
CA THR A 195 18.06 3.16 2.03
C THR A 195 18.71 2.40 3.18
N PRO A 196 17.98 2.16 4.29
CA PRO A 196 18.49 1.32 5.38
C PRO A 196 18.58 -0.15 4.95
N VAL A 197 19.44 -0.92 5.61
CA VAL A 197 19.61 -2.36 5.30
C VAL A 197 19.67 -3.19 6.57
N LEU A 198 19.12 -4.40 6.49
CA LEU A 198 19.36 -5.45 7.48
C LEU A 198 20.79 -6.00 7.28
N SER A 199 21.73 -5.54 8.08
CA SER A 199 23.16 -5.88 7.95
C SER A 199 23.45 -7.29 8.42
N SER A 200 22.84 -7.67 9.55
CA SER A 200 22.93 -9.03 10.10
C SER A 200 21.72 -9.35 10.97
N TRP A 201 21.50 -10.63 11.19
CA TRP A 201 20.51 -11.12 12.15
C TRP A 201 20.97 -12.45 12.77
N ARG A 202 20.47 -12.72 13.99
CA ARG A 202 20.73 -13.97 14.69
C ARG A 202 19.67 -14.23 15.75
N ILE A 203 19.58 -15.47 16.21
CA ILE A 203 18.78 -15.83 17.39
C ILE A 203 19.75 -16.20 18.50
N GLU A 204 19.58 -15.58 19.67
CA GLU A 204 20.32 -15.85 20.87
C GLU A 204 19.43 -16.48 21.92
N ASN A 205 19.94 -17.51 22.60
CA ASN A 205 19.26 -18.11 23.74
C ASN A 205 19.73 -17.43 25.02
N ARG A 206 18.84 -16.71 25.68
CA ARG A 206 19.15 -15.97 26.91
C ARG A 206 18.18 -16.36 28.01
N GLY A 207 18.63 -17.13 29.01
CA GLY A 207 17.82 -17.52 30.15
C GLY A 207 16.58 -18.36 29.82
N GLY A 208 16.59 -19.09 28.70
CA GLY A 208 15.49 -19.91 28.23
C GLY A 208 14.58 -19.19 27.21
N SER A 209 14.79 -17.91 26.94
CA SER A 209 14.12 -17.13 25.89
C SER A 209 14.91 -17.17 24.58
N SER A 210 14.20 -17.20 23.46
CA SER A 210 14.77 -17.11 22.10
C SER A 210 14.70 -15.68 21.61
N ILE A 211 15.81 -14.94 21.70
CA ILE A 211 15.88 -13.52 21.35
C ILE A 211 16.31 -13.38 19.89
N LEU A 212 15.43 -12.81 19.05
CA LEU A 212 15.81 -12.37 17.73
C LEU A 212 16.56 -11.04 17.84
N VAL A 213 17.77 -10.99 17.32
CA VAL A 213 18.63 -9.79 17.30
C VAL A 213 18.84 -9.40 15.85
N LEU A 214 18.51 -8.15 15.53
CA LEU A 214 18.67 -7.56 14.20
C LEU A 214 19.64 -6.38 14.27
N GLU A 215 20.61 -6.35 13.38
CA GLU A 215 21.50 -5.20 13.19
C GLU A 215 21.14 -4.49 11.89
N VAL A 216 20.78 -3.23 12.01
CA VAL A 216 20.28 -2.40 10.90
C VAL A 216 21.23 -1.22 10.71
N THR A 217 21.70 -1.02 9.47
CA THR A 217 22.53 0.12 9.10
C THR A 217 21.71 1.14 8.34
N GLY A 218 21.85 2.43 8.70
CA GLY A 218 21.29 3.55 7.96
C GLY A 218 19.84 3.91 8.30
N ALA A 219 19.22 3.25 9.30
CA ALA A 219 17.85 3.61 9.71
C ALA A 219 17.76 4.95 10.46
N GLY A 220 18.88 5.39 11.08
CA GLY A 220 18.92 6.58 11.92
C GLY A 220 18.36 6.36 13.34
N GLU A 221 18.38 7.42 14.14
CA GLU A 221 17.93 7.35 15.54
C GLU A 221 16.43 7.04 15.66
N ASP A 222 15.61 7.64 14.80
CA ASP A 222 14.14 7.45 14.78
C ASP A 222 13.68 6.23 13.96
N GLY A 223 14.63 5.49 13.34
CA GLY A 223 14.30 4.30 12.55
C GLY A 223 13.65 3.20 13.39
N ASP A 224 12.77 2.42 12.79
CA ASP A 224 12.06 1.31 13.43
C ASP A 224 12.06 0.05 12.55
N VAL A 225 11.74 -1.09 13.16
CA VAL A 225 11.72 -2.38 12.50
C VAL A 225 10.44 -3.13 12.84
N PHE A 226 9.83 -3.73 11.83
CA PHE A 226 8.56 -4.46 11.93
C PHE A 226 8.70 -5.84 11.33
N LEU A 227 8.07 -6.81 11.97
CA LEU A 227 8.06 -8.20 11.52
C LEU A 227 6.70 -8.59 10.94
N PHE A 228 6.73 -9.46 9.93
CA PHE A 228 5.53 -10.02 9.34
C PHE A 228 5.77 -11.44 8.84
N SER A 229 4.76 -12.30 8.95
CA SER A 229 4.73 -13.64 8.37
C SER A 229 3.53 -13.77 7.43
N ASP A 230 3.76 -14.24 6.21
CA ASP A 230 2.69 -14.53 5.23
C ASP A 230 1.74 -15.63 5.71
N GLU A 231 2.18 -16.45 6.67
CA GLU A 231 1.36 -17.51 7.27
C GLU A 231 0.49 -17.02 8.43
N GLY A 232 0.48 -15.71 8.72
CA GLY A 232 -0.31 -15.11 9.81
C GLY A 232 0.17 -15.46 11.21
N LEU A 233 1.43 -15.89 11.35
CA LEU A 233 2.02 -16.21 12.65
C LEU A 233 2.26 -14.92 13.45
N TYR A 234 1.98 -14.99 14.75
CA TYR A 234 2.30 -13.88 15.64
C TYR A 234 3.81 -13.71 15.77
N LEU A 235 4.27 -12.49 15.63
CA LEU A 235 5.65 -12.07 15.82
C LEU A 235 5.66 -10.87 16.77
N PRO A 236 6.49 -10.88 17.84
CA PRO A 236 6.53 -9.80 18.82
C PRO A 236 7.06 -8.52 18.22
N MET A 237 6.65 -7.38 18.76
CA MET A 237 7.24 -6.10 18.41
C MET A 237 8.67 -6.02 18.94
N LEU A 238 9.59 -5.57 18.07
CA LEU A 238 10.99 -5.39 18.44
C LEU A 238 11.21 -4.10 19.24
N SER A 239 12.18 -4.12 20.13
CA SER A 239 12.67 -2.95 20.87
C SER A 239 14.05 -2.55 20.38
N LYS A 240 14.28 -1.27 20.13
CA LYS A 240 15.62 -0.75 19.88
C LYS A 240 16.42 -0.79 21.19
N LYS A 241 17.53 -1.51 21.20
CA LYS A 241 18.41 -1.68 22.37
C LYS A 241 19.59 -0.75 22.35
N ASN A 242 20.11 -0.48 21.15
CA ASN A 242 21.27 0.38 21.00
C ASN A 242 21.21 1.13 19.66
N PHE A 243 21.79 2.32 19.65
CA PHE A 243 22.07 3.08 18.45
C PHE A 243 23.49 3.64 18.55
N THR A 244 24.33 3.26 17.60
CA THR A 244 25.66 3.85 17.39
C THR A 244 25.80 4.05 15.89
N GLU A 245 25.68 5.31 15.46
CA GLU A 245 25.66 5.63 14.02
C GLU A 245 26.80 4.95 13.26
N PRO A 246 26.50 4.29 12.13
CA PRO A 246 25.21 4.21 11.46
C PRO A 246 24.35 2.99 11.83
N VAL A 247 24.66 2.27 12.90
CA VAL A 247 24.07 0.98 13.27
C VAL A 247 23.07 1.09 14.41
N SER A 248 21.88 0.52 14.21
CA SER A 248 20.86 0.29 15.24
C SER A 248 20.73 -1.20 15.52
N VAL A 249 20.57 -1.57 16.80
CA VAL A 249 20.30 -2.95 17.22
C VAL A 249 18.88 -3.05 17.76
N PHE A 250 18.12 -3.99 17.20
CA PHE A 250 16.75 -4.30 17.63
C PHE A 250 16.68 -5.70 18.17
N GLU A 251 15.89 -5.90 19.22
CA GLU A 251 15.67 -7.21 19.83
C GLU A 251 14.18 -7.46 20.10
N GLY A 252 13.77 -8.74 19.95
CA GLY A 252 12.46 -9.22 20.35
C GLY A 252 12.53 -10.63 20.85
N ASP A 253 11.81 -10.93 21.92
CA ASP A 253 11.70 -12.27 22.47
C ASP A 253 10.65 -13.07 21.71
N LEU A 254 11.08 -13.99 20.85
CA LEU A 254 10.18 -14.86 20.10
C LEU A 254 9.39 -15.81 21.00
N SER A 255 9.80 -15.98 22.27
CA SER A 255 9.09 -16.79 23.25
C SER A 255 7.87 -16.07 23.84
N GLU A 256 7.76 -14.76 23.70
CA GLU A 256 6.62 -13.98 24.16
C GLU A 256 5.45 -14.08 23.17
N GLY A 257 4.39 -14.78 23.56
CA GLY A 257 3.13 -14.86 22.81
C GLY A 257 3.17 -15.69 21.53
N ALA A 258 4.36 -16.07 21.03
CA ALA A 258 4.51 -16.88 19.83
C ALA A 258 4.68 -18.37 20.15
N ASN A 259 4.20 -19.22 19.24
CA ASN A 259 4.51 -20.65 19.28
C ASN A 259 5.83 -20.89 18.53
N LEU A 260 6.94 -21.04 19.27
CA LEU A 260 8.27 -21.24 18.68
C LEU A 260 8.31 -22.43 17.71
N LYS A 261 7.53 -23.52 17.95
CA LYS A 261 7.48 -24.67 17.05
C LYS A 261 6.86 -24.34 15.70
N GLU A 262 5.90 -23.41 15.68
CA GLU A 262 5.29 -22.93 14.43
C GLU A 262 6.23 -21.99 13.69
N LEU A 263 7.05 -21.21 14.39
CA LEU A 263 8.04 -20.30 13.81
C LEU A 263 9.27 -21.02 13.26
N ALA A 264 9.58 -22.23 13.75
CA ALA A 264 10.79 -22.94 13.35
C ALA A 264 10.79 -23.29 11.85
N GLY A 265 11.80 -22.81 11.14
CA GLY A 265 11.95 -23.02 9.69
C GLY A 265 11.03 -22.15 8.82
N LYS A 266 10.39 -21.14 9.42
CA LYS A 266 9.49 -20.22 8.69
C LYS A 266 10.22 -18.99 8.18
N ASP A 267 9.67 -18.42 7.12
CA ASP A 267 10.11 -17.17 6.56
C ASP A 267 9.46 -15.99 7.31
N VAL A 268 10.27 -14.98 7.59
CA VAL A 268 9.85 -13.77 8.27
C VAL A 268 10.32 -12.55 7.46
N TRP A 269 9.40 -11.69 7.13
CA TRP A 269 9.67 -10.38 6.56
C TRP A 269 10.12 -9.41 7.65
N VAL A 270 11.20 -8.71 7.36
CA VAL A 270 11.79 -7.66 8.21
C VAL A 270 11.67 -6.34 7.45
N THR A 271 10.71 -5.53 7.82
CA THR A 271 10.49 -4.20 7.24
C THR A 271 11.20 -3.16 8.09
N ILE A 272 12.06 -2.35 7.48
CA ILE A 272 12.84 -1.30 8.12
C ILE A 272 12.31 0.05 7.64
N SER A 273 11.86 0.88 8.58
CA SER A 273 11.48 2.27 8.36
C SER A 273 12.61 3.18 8.86
N GLY A 274 13.24 3.90 7.97
CA GLY A 274 14.27 4.88 8.31
C GLY A 274 13.84 6.30 8.00
N ALA A 275 14.59 7.28 8.52
CA ALA A 275 14.29 8.71 8.33
C ALA A 275 14.34 9.18 6.87
N LYS A 276 15.08 8.47 6.00
CA LYS A 276 15.31 8.87 4.59
C LYS A 276 14.85 7.84 3.57
N GLY A 277 14.48 6.67 4.02
CA GLY A 277 14.05 5.58 3.14
C GLY A 277 13.73 4.33 3.92
N GLN A 278 13.26 3.34 3.22
CA GLN A 278 12.77 2.08 3.78
C GLN A 278 13.21 0.88 2.96
N SER A 279 13.34 -0.24 3.61
CA SER A 279 13.63 -1.52 2.96
C SER A 279 12.91 -2.68 3.62
N GLU A 280 12.86 -3.78 2.92
CA GLU A 280 12.31 -5.04 3.41
C GLU A 280 13.24 -6.20 3.04
N SER A 281 13.43 -7.11 3.96
CA SER A 281 14.25 -8.32 3.76
C SER A 281 13.50 -9.55 4.22
N LEU A 282 13.66 -10.65 3.52
CA LEU A 282 13.15 -11.94 3.93
C LEU A 282 14.27 -12.70 4.65
N ILE A 283 14.00 -13.21 5.85
CA ILE A 283 14.88 -14.09 6.61
C ILE A 283 14.20 -15.44 6.86
N ALA A 284 14.95 -16.53 6.80
CA ALA A 284 14.45 -17.87 7.12
C ALA A 284 14.89 -18.27 8.53
N LEU A 285 13.96 -18.41 9.48
CA LEU A 285 14.28 -18.82 10.83
C LEU A 285 14.83 -20.25 10.83
N PRO A 286 15.89 -20.56 11.61
CA PRO A 286 16.43 -21.93 11.71
C PRO A 286 15.39 -22.91 12.25
N LYS A 287 15.44 -24.16 11.81
CA LYS A 287 14.52 -25.20 12.31
C LYS A 287 14.85 -25.64 13.74
N ASP A 288 16.08 -25.41 14.18
CA ASP A 288 16.65 -25.90 15.44
C ASP A 288 16.93 -24.82 16.48
N PHE A 289 16.44 -23.58 16.28
CA PHE A 289 16.71 -22.47 17.22
C PHE A 289 16.05 -22.66 18.60
N ILE A 290 15.10 -23.58 18.69
CA ILE A 290 14.37 -23.92 19.94
C ILE A 290 15.21 -24.79 20.87
N GLN A 291 16.24 -25.47 20.35
CA GLN A 291 17.01 -26.51 21.09
C GLN A 291 18.37 -26.03 21.57
N ARG A 292 18.72 -24.75 21.43
CA ARG A 292 20.05 -24.27 21.84
C ARG A 292 20.04 -23.42 23.08
#